data_489f930356a7a1264f4b69c725ab99b4
#
_entry.id   489f930356a7a1264f4b69c725ab99b4
#
_cell.length_a   1.000
_cell.length_b   1.000
_cell.length_c   1.000
_cell.angle_alpha   90.00
_cell.angle_beta   90.00
_cell.angle_gamma   90.00
#
_symmetry.space_group_name_H-M   'P 1'
#
loop_
_entity.id
_entity.type
_entity.pdbx_description
1 polymer ?
#
loop_
_entity_poly.entity_id
_entity_poly.type
_entity_poly.pdbx_seq_one_letter_code
_entity_poly.pdbx_strand_id
1 'polypeptide(L)'
;MKKLVILLVLLAAAGTAAWLIYRKTPSGPEDKAVLYGNVDLRQVDLAFLISERIDSVLVDEGDTVVPGQKLATLETVRLRQAADEARQIAEAARQNYLRVKNGPRAEEIAQARANVQAAEATLNNAGMRSKRLEALAETKSISRQEADDAVASRQVAAANLDVARKQLELLLAGSREEDVAQALAQYNQAKASLTIREQNLKDAVLYAPGKASN
;
A
#
# COMPACT_ATOMS: atom_id res chain seq x y z
N MET A 1 -71.43 -95.94 1.31
CA MET A 1 -71.31 -94.69 0.55
C MET A 1 -71.26 -93.42 1.44
N LYS A 2 -72.04 -93.27 2.51
CA LYS A 2 -72.07 -92.07 3.40
C LYS A 2 -70.71 -91.78 4.12
N LYS A 3 -69.96 -92.80 4.52
CA LYS A 3 -68.63 -92.62 5.15
C LYS A 3 -67.53 -92.08 4.22
N LEU A 4 -67.63 -92.42 2.93
CA LEU A 4 -66.69 -91.99 1.92
C LEU A 4 -66.88 -90.52 1.56
N VAL A 5 -68.11 -90.01 1.53
CA VAL A 5 -68.42 -88.62 1.30
C VAL A 5 -67.98 -87.70 2.43
N ILE A 6 -68.11 -88.18 3.70
CA ILE A 6 -67.64 -87.44 4.89
C ILE A 6 -66.11 -87.29 4.86
N LEU A 7 -65.38 -88.33 4.48
CA LEU A 7 -63.93 -88.27 4.35
C LEU A 7 -63.45 -87.30 3.27
N LEU A 8 -64.16 -87.23 2.16
CA LEU A 8 -63.85 -86.31 1.05
C LEU A 8 -64.10 -84.85 1.48
N VAL A 9 -65.18 -84.59 2.20
CA VAL A 9 -65.47 -83.22 2.71
C VAL A 9 -64.44 -82.78 3.77
N LEU A 10 -63.96 -83.66 4.61
CA LEU A 10 -62.96 -83.38 5.62
C LEU A 10 -61.57 -83.10 4.93
N LEU A 11 -61.23 -83.84 3.88
CA LEU A 11 -59.99 -83.60 3.08
C LEU A 11 -60.07 -82.29 2.33
N ALA A 12 -61.20 -81.94 1.77
CA ALA A 12 -61.40 -80.62 1.11
C ALA A 12 -61.31 -79.48 2.12
N ALA A 13 -61.93 -79.64 3.32
CA ALA A 13 -61.83 -78.63 4.39
C ALA A 13 -60.39 -78.46 4.91
N ALA A 14 -59.66 -79.57 5.08
CA ALA A 14 -58.26 -79.52 5.49
C ALA A 14 -57.38 -78.89 4.42
N GLY A 15 -57.60 -79.14 3.12
CA GLY A 15 -56.90 -78.57 1.99
C GLY A 15 -57.12 -77.04 1.90
N THR A 16 -58.39 -76.60 2.06
CA THR A 16 -58.68 -75.14 2.04
C THR A 16 -58.13 -74.42 3.27
N ALA A 17 -58.14 -75.02 4.43
CA ALA A 17 -57.53 -74.48 5.65
C ALA A 17 -56.00 -74.36 5.51
N ALA A 18 -55.35 -75.40 5.01
CA ALA A 18 -53.88 -75.35 4.71
C ALA A 18 -53.53 -74.27 3.69
N TRP A 19 -54.37 -74.13 2.64
CA TRP A 19 -54.15 -73.10 1.62
C TRP A 19 -54.35 -71.67 2.14
N LEU A 20 -55.32 -71.44 3.04
CA LEU A 20 -55.57 -70.17 3.72
C LEU A 20 -54.45 -69.81 4.72
N ILE A 21 -53.87 -70.80 5.42
CA ILE A 21 -52.76 -70.59 6.33
C ILE A 21 -51.48 -70.24 5.49
N TYR A 22 -51.25 -70.97 4.38
CA TYR A 22 -50.09 -70.68 3.53
C TYR A 22 -50.18 -69.31 2.86
N ARG A 23 -51.38 -68.87 2.51
CA ARG A 23 -51.63 -67.56 1.98
C ARG A 23 -51.52 -66.40 2.99
N LYS A 24 -51.62 -66.71 4.31
CA LYS A 24 -51.50 -65.74 5.41
C LYS A 24 -50.11 -65.68 6.03
N THR A 25 -49.15 -66.50 5.53
CA THR A 25 -47.76 -66.24 5.94
C THR A 25 -47.31 -64.89 5.37
N PRO A 26 -47.10 -63.89 6.20
CA PRO A 26 -46.57 -62.62 5.69
C PRO A 26 -45.21 -62.92 5.07
N SER A 27 -45.04 -62.45 3.85
CA SER A 27 -43.71 -62.40 3.22
C SER A 27 -42.72 -61.86 4.27
N GLY A 28 -41.59 -62.54 4.42
CA GLY A 28 -40.59 -62.22 5.41
C GLY A 28 -40.25 -60.71 5.50
N PRO A 29 -39.57 -60.31 6.53
CA PRO A 29 -39.31 -58.89 6.76
C PRO A 29 -38.82 -58.25 5.43
N GLU A 30 -39.55 -57.18 4.99
CA GLU A 30 -39.02 -56.32 3.91
C GLU A 30 -37.59 -55.99 4.28
N ASP A 31 -36.69 -56.48 3.50
CA ASP A 31 -35.26 -56.21 3.67
C ASP A 31 -35.03 -54.73 3.34
N LYS A 32 -35.37 -53.89 4.34
CA LYS A 32 -35.11 -52.48 4.25
C LYS A 32 -33.62 -52.33 4.28
N ALA A 33 -33.02 -52.13 3.08
CA ALA A 33 -31.64 -51.79 2.97
C ALA A 33 -31.40 -50.46 3.71
N VAL A 34 -30.84 -50.52 4.90
CA VAL A 34 -30.41 -49.33 5.66
C VAL A 34 -29.05 -48.96 5.11
N LEU A 35 -29.05 -47.91 4.27
CA LEU A 35 -27.82 -47.30 3.75
C LEU A 35 -27.30 -46.34 4.84
N TYR A 36 -26.16 -46.68 5.41
CA TYR A 36 -25.42 -45.77 6.29
C TYR A 36 -24.56 -44.87 5.39
N GLY A 37 -24.85 -43.58 5.30
CA GLY A 37 -24.06 -42.58 4.64
C GLY A 37 -23.42 -41.65 5.67
N ASN A 38 -22.18 -41.28 5.51
CA ASN A 38 -21.57 -40.17 6.22
C ASN A 38 -21.95 -38.88 5.50
N VAL A 39 -22.51 -37.92 6.22
CA VAL A 39 -22.68 -36.56 5.75
C VAL A 39 -21.40 -35.80 6.11
N ASP A 40 -20.53 -35.57 5.13
CA ASP A 40 -19.36 -34.73 5.33
C ASP A 40 -19.78 -33.26 5.23
N LEU A 41 -19.78 -32.57 6.36
CA LEU A 41 -20.07 -31.15 6.45
C LEU A 41 -18.74 -30.40 6.42
N ARG A 42 -18.54 -29.60 5.39
CA ARG A 42 -17.38 -28.71 5.31
C ARG A 42 -17.66 -27.49 6.22
N GLN A 43 -16.96 -27.41 7.34
CA GLN A 43 -17.00 -26.28 8.27
C GLN A 43 -15.87 -25.32 7.95
N VAL A 44 -16.15 -24.02 7.99
CA VAL A 44 -15.17 -22.94 7.80
C VAL A 44 -15.28 -21.99 8.97
N ASP A 45 -14.20 -21.89 9.74
CA ASP A 45 -14.09 -20.94 10.85
C ASP A 45 -13.56 -19.62 10.31
N LEU A 46 -14.29 -18.53 10.55
CA LEU A 46 -13.94 -17.18 10.12
C LEU A 46 -13.44 -16.39 11.33
N ALA A 47 -12.35 -15.63 11.12
CA ALA A 47 -11.80 -14.76 12.14
C ALA A 47 -11.42 -13.40 11.54
N PHE A 48 -11.49 -12.35 12.36
CA PHE A 48 -10.89 -11.06 11.99
C PHE A 48 -9.37 -11.15 12.07
N LEU A 49 -8.68 -10.50 11.11
CA LEU A 49 -7.22 -10.43 11.08
C LEU A 49 -6.63 -9.41 12.08
N ILE A 50 -7.49 -8.52 12.59
CA ILE A 50 -7.11 -7.47 13.53
C ILE A 50 -7.92 -7.59 14.83
N SER A 51 -7.35 -7.10 15.93
CA SER A 51 -7.96 -7.13 17.24
C SER A 51 -8.54 -5.76 17.57
N GLU A 52 -9.87 -5.64 17.46
CA GLU A 52 -10.65 -4.46 17.82
C GLU A 52 -12.00 -4.91 18.44
N ARG A 53 -12.72 -3.97 19.04
CA ARG A 53 -14.03 -4.24 19.60
C ARG A 53 -15.04 -4.57 18.50
N ILE A 54 -15.87 -5.58 18.69
CA ILE A 54 -17.00 -5.87 17.80
C ILE A 54 -18.03 -4.75 17.93
N ASP A 55 -18.37 -4.15 16.81
CA ASP A 55 -19.42 -3.12 16.70
C ASP A 55 -20.79 -3.77 16.50
N SER A 56 -20.90 -4.68 15.53
CA SER A 56 -22.14 -5.39 15.25
C SER A 56 -21.90 -6.78 14.64
N VAL A 57 -22.80 -7.71 14.94
CA VAL A 57 -22.95 -8.99 14.27
C VAL A 57 -24.27 -8.94 13.52
N LEU A 58 -24.27 -9.25 12.22
CA LEU A 58 -25.39 -9.03 11.29
C LEU A 58 -26.13 -10.33 10.95
N VAL A 59 -25.69 -11.47 11.47
CA VAL A 59 -26.27 -12.80 11.22
C VAL A 59 -26.42 -13.55 12.53
N ASP A 60 -27.44 -14.38 12.63
CA ASP A 60 -27.69 -15.23 13.77
C ASP A 60 -27.44 -16.71 13.43
N GLU A 61 -27.41 -17.56 14.46
CA GLU A 61 -27.23 -19.01 14.31
C GLU A 61 -28.41 -19.60 13.51
N GLY A 62 -28.11 -20.35 12.47
CA GLY A 62 -29.10 -20.95 11.57
C GLY A 62 -29.40 -20.12 10.32
N ASP A 63 -28.87 -18.91 10.22
CA ASP A 63 -29.07 -18.09 9.03
C ASP A 63 -28.36 -18.64 7.79
N THR A 64 -29.00 -18.49 6.64
CA THR A 64 -28.38 -18.80 5.35
C THR A 64 -27.64 -17.58 4.82
N VAL A 65 -26.33 -17.73 4.60
CA VAL A 65 -25.48 -16.65 4.08
C VAL A 65 -25.08 -16.88 2.63
N VAL A 66 -24.92 -15.79 1.89
CA VAL A 66 -24.45 -15.83 0.50
C VAL A 66 -22.97 -15.36 0.43
N PRO A 67 -22.19 -15.87 -0.53
CA PRO A 67 -20.81 -15.43 -0.72
C PRO A 67 -20.68 -13.90 -0.85
N GLY A 68 -19.76 -13.30 -0.11
CA GLY A 68 -19.55 -11.85 -0.06
C GLY A 68 -20.54 -11.08 0.82
N GLN A 69 -21.44 -11.76 1.50
CA GLN A 69 -22.35 -11.13 2.48
C GLN A 69 -21.54 -10.66 3.70
N LYS A 70 -21.84 -9.45 4.18
CA LYS A 70 -21.26 -8.91 5.42
C LYS A 70 -21.85 -9.66 6.62
N LEU A 71 -20.97 -10.19 7.47
CA LEU A 71 -21.34 -11.00 8.64
C LEU A 71 -21.20 -10.22 9.95
N ALA A 72 -20.11 -9.48 10.09
CA ALA A 72 -19.84 -8.71 11.29
C ALA A 72 -18.94 -7.50 10.97
N THR A 73 -18.95 -6.52 11.88
CA THR A 73 -18.09 -5.34 11.80
C THR A 73 -17.39 -5.07 13.12
N LEU A 74 -16.17 -4.56 13.04
CA LEU A 74 -15.44 -4.04 14.19
C LEU A 74 -15.64 -2.52 14.32
N GLU A 75 -15.39 -1.98 15.50
CA GLU A 75 -15.35 -0.55 15.75
C GLU A 75 -14.21 0.10 14.96
N THR A 76 -14.53 1.07 14.08
CA THR A 76 -13.57 1.60 13.10
C THR A 76 -12.99 2.95 13.48
N VAL A 77 -13.41 3.58 14.60
CA VAL A 77 -13.00 4.95 14.96
C VAL A 77 -11.48 5.04 15.09
N ARG A 78 -10.87 4.17 15.89
CA ARG A 78 -9.41 4.15 16.09
C ARG A 78 -8.64 3.79 14.81
N LEU A 79 -9.18 2.87 14.02
CA LEU A 79 -8.57 2.47 12.74
C LEU A 79 -8.58 3.61 11.72
N ARG A 80 -9.68 4.38 11.66
CA ARG A 80 -9.76 5.59 10.80
C ARG A 80 -8.77 6.65 11.24
N GLN A 81 -8.68 6.94 12.54
CA GLN A 81 -7.71 7.89 13.08
C GLN A 81 -6.27 7.48 12.75
N ALA A 82 -5.93 6.19 12.92
CA ALA A 82 -4.61 5.67 12.57
C ALA A 82 -4.31 5.74 11.06
N ALA A 83 -5.32 5.52 10.20
CA ALA A 83 -5.18 5.68 8.76
C ALA A 83 -5.01 7.15 8.36
N ASP A 84 -5.76 8.07 8.99
CA ASP A 84 -5.65 9.50 8.74
C ASP A 84 -4.30 10.05 9.21
N GLU A 85 -3.80 9.64 10.38
CA GLU A 85 -2.45 9.96 10.84
C GLU A 85 -1.39 9.49 9.84
N ALA A 86 -1.44 8.22 9.42
CA ALA A 86 -0.50 7.68 8.44
C ALA A 86 -0.57 8.41 7.09
N ARG A 87 -1.76 8.88 6.69
CA ARG A 87 -1.96 9.69 5.48
C ARG A 87 -1.26 11.03 5.58
N GLN A 88 -1.35 11.72 6.73
CA GLN A 88 -0.66 12.99 6.94
C GLN A 88 0.86 12.80 6.94
N ILE A 89 1.35 11.72 7.55
CA ILE A 89 2.79 11.39 7.54
C ILE A 89 3.27 11.10 6.10
N ALA A 90 2.52 10.33 5.32
CA ALA A 90 2.85 10.03 3.93
C ALA A 90 2.84 11.29 3.06
N GLU A 91 1.89 12.20 3.26
CA GLU A 91 1.84 13.47 2.54
C GLU A 91 2.99 14.40 2.93
N ALA A 92 3.35 14.48 4.21
CA ALA A 92 4.51 15.24 4.65
C ALA A 92 5.82 14.71 4.04
N ALA A 93 6.00 13.38 4.01
CA ALA A 93 7.15 12.74 3.36
C ALA A 93 7.16 12.99 1.85
N ARG A 94 5.99 12.98 1.20
CA ARG A 94 5.84 13.32 -0.21
C ARG A 94 6.26 14.75 -0.50
N GLN A 95 5.82 15.71 0.31
CA GLN A 95 6.20 17.12 0.14
C GLN A 95 7.71 17.33 0.34
N ASN A 96 8.30 16.63 1.31
CA ASN A 96 9.76 16.64 1.50
C ASN A 96 10.50 16.07 0.28
N TYR A 97 10.05 14.93 -0.26
CA TYR A 97 10.61 14.36 -1.50
C TYR A 97 10.52 15.34 -2.66
N LEU A 98 9.36 15.98 -2.87
CA LEU A 98 9.18 16.97 -3.94
C LEU A 98 10.10 18.19 -3.76
N ARG A 99 10.25 18.69 -2.54
CA ARG A 99 11.16 19.79 -2.22
C ARG A 99 12.61 19.46 -2.59
N VAL A 100 13.08 18.28 -2.17
CA VAL A 100 14.45 17.82 -2.48
C VAL A 100 14.61 17.58 -3.99
N LYS A 101 13.64 16.94 -4.64
CA LYS A 101 13.65 16.63 -6.07
C LYS A 101 13.66 17.90 -6.94
N ASN A 102 12.87 18.90 -6.56
CA ASN A 102 12.78 20.16 -7.32
C ASN A 102 14.02 21.03 -7.13
N GLY A 103 14.81 20.81 -6.07
CA GLY A 103 16.03 21.55 -5.79
C GLY A 103 15.78 23.01 -5.42
N PRO A 104 16.77 23.90 -5.65
CA PRO A 104 16.70 25.32 -5.34
C PRO A 104 15.57 26.03 -6.08
N ARG A 105 15.04 27.06 -5.47
CA ARG A 105 13.99 27.89 -6.07
C ARG A 105 14.54 28.73 -7.22
N ALA A 106 13.68 29.05 -8.17
CA ALA A 106 14.05 29.93 -9.32
C ALA A 106 14.59 31.30 -8.87
N GLU A 107 14.06 31.82 -7.74
CA GLU A 107 14.49 33.09 -7.15
C GLU A 107 15.92 33.01 -6.59
N GLU A 108 16.31 31.89 -5.97
CA GLU A 108 17.65 31.66 -5.44
C GLU A 108 18.66 31.58 -6.59
N ILE A 109 18.32 30.93 -7.69
CA ILE A 109 19.12 30.87 -8.89
C ILE A 109 19.24 32.27 -9.53
N ALA A 110 18.14 33.03 -9.60
CA ALA A 110 18.14 34.39 -10.12
C ALA A 110 19.03 35.31 -9.27
N GLN A 111 18.98 35.20 -7.96
CA GLN A 111 19.84 35.95 -7.04
C GLN A 111 21.33 35.61 -7.27
N ALA A 112 21.66 34.32 -7.41
CA ALA A 112 23.04 33.90 -7.66
C ALA A 112 23.57 34.42 -9.05
N ARG A 113 22.70 34.44 -10.07
CA ARG A 113 23.05 35.05 -11.38
C ARG A 113 23.33 36.54 -11.25
N ALA A 114 22.50 37.27 -10.48
CA ALA A 114 22.74 38.68 -10.22
C ALA A 114 24.08 38.92 -9.50
N ASN A 115 24.44 38.06 -8.55
CA ASN A 115 25.70 38.13 -7.82
C ASN A 115 26.89 37.91 -8.80
N VAL A 116 26.79 36.96 -9.74
CA VAL A 116 27.81 36.79 -10.79
C VAL A 116 27.95 38.03 -11.66
N GLN A 117 26.85 38.63 -12.09
CA GLN A 117 26.89 39.87 -12.90
C GLN A 117 27.54 41.02 -12.12
N ALA A 118 27.25 41.18 -10.84
CA ALA A 118 27.89 42.21 -10.00
C ALA A 118 29.40 42.00 -9.85
N ALA A 119 29.82 40.74 -9.64
CA ALA A 119 31.22 40.36 -9.55
C ALA A 119 31.96 40.58 -10.91
N GLU A 120 31.31 40.27 -12.03
CA GLU A 120 31.84 40.52 -13.39
C GLU A 120 32.03 42.03 -13.63
N ALA A 121 31.08 42.87 -13.27
CA ALA A 121 31.22 44.31 -13.35
C ALA A 121 32.38 44.84 -12.49
N THR A 122 32.53 44.29 -11.28
CA THR A 122 33.61 44.62 -10.35
C THR A 122 34.99 44.26 -10.94
N LEU A 123 35.12 43.04 -11.49
CA LEU A 123 36.34 42.59 -12.14
C LEU A 123 36.66 43.44 -13.38
N ASN A 124 35.70 43.77 -14.22
CA ASN A 124 35.88 44.61 -15.37
C ASN A 124 36.39 46.00 -14.98
N ASN A 125 35.80 46.62 -13.97
CA ASN A 125 36.27 47.92 -13.45
C ASN A 125 37.69 47.83 -12.87
N ALA A 126 37.99 46.81 -12.05
CA ALA A 126 39.33 46.59 -11.53
C ALA A 126 40.36 46.33 -12.65
N GLY A 127 39.95 45.58 -13.69
CA GLY A 127 40.80 45.32 -14.89
C GLY A 127 41.11 46.58 -15.69
N MET A 128 40.12 47.45 -15.92
CA MET A 128 40.34 48.73 -16.59
C MET A 128 41.26 49.65 -15.78
N ARG A 129 41.06 49.65 -14.42
CA ARG A 129 41.92 50.42 -13.51
C ARG A 129 43.36 49.90 -13.50
N SER A 130 43.57 48.60 -13.39
CA SER A 130 44.88 47.94 -13.41
C SER A 130 45.64 48.30 -14.70
N LYS A 131 45.01 48.07 -15.88
CA LYS A 131 45.61 48.39 -17.16
C LYS A 131 46.02 49.88 -17.29
N ARG A 132 45.18 50.78 -16.79
CA ARG A 132 45.49 52.22 -16.80
C ARG A 132 46.68 52.57 -15.93
N LEU A 133 46.73 52.05 -14.71
CA LEU A 133 47.82 52.33 -13.78
C LEU A 133 49.13 51.66 -14.20
N GLU A 134 49.11 50.46 -14.77
CA GLU A 134 50.28 49.80 -15.38
C GLU A 134 50.90 50.69 -16.48
N ALA A 135 50.08 51.23 -17.40
CA ALA A 135 50.55 52.12 -18.46
C ALA A 135 51.18 53.45 -17.91
N LEU A 136 50.57 54.01 -16.84
CA LEU A 136 51.10 55.20 -16.18
C LEU A 136 52.43 54.92 -15.41
N ALA A 137 52.61 53.72 -14.86
CA ALA A 137 53.85 53.30 -14.20
C ALA A 137 54.98 53.12 -15.18
N GLU A 138 54.71 52.62 -16.41
CA GLU A 138 55.68 52.51 -17.48
C GLU A 138 56.28 53.90 -17.92
N THR A 139 55.41 54.92 -17.88
CA THR A 139 55.80 56.30 -18.14
C THR A 139 56.38 57.01 -16.91
N LYS A 140 56.56 56.30 -15.79
CA LYS A 140 57.00 56.85 -14.49
C LYS A 140 56.12 57.98 -13.95
N SER A 141 54.85 58.01 -14.36
CA SER A 141 53.89 59.01 -13.89
C SER A 141 53.23 58.66 -12.54
N ILE A 142 53.41 57.41 -12.08
CA ILE A 142 52.96 56.92 -10.79
C ILE A 142 54.03 55.98 -10.19
N SER A 143 53.88 55.60 -8.91
CA SER A 143 54.73 54.60 -8.25
C SER A 143 54.43 53.19 -8.77
N ARG A 144 55.43 52.30 -8.80
CA ARG A 144 55.22 50.88 -9.08
C ARG A 144 54.29 50.21 -8.06
N GLN A 145 54.38 50.59 -6.79
CA GLN A 145 53.52 50.05 -5.72
C GLN A 145 52.06 50.33 -6.05
N GLU A 146 51.69 51.49 -6.55
CA GLU A 146 50.31 51.83 -6.89
C GLU A 146 49.78 50.98 -8.06
N ALA A 147 50.63 50.66 -9.05
CA ALA A 147 50.29 49.70 -10.10
C ALA A 147 50.13 48.28 -9.61
N ASP A 148 51.07 47.81 -8.73
CA ASP A 148 51.01 46.48 -8.12
C ASP A 148 49.76 46.30 -7.24
N ASP A 149 49.35 47.32 -6.49
CA ASP A 149 48.10 47.33 -5.70
C ASP A 149 46.87 47.21 -6.60
N ALA A 150 46.86 47.84 -7.77
CA ALA A 150 45.77 47.69 -8.69
C ALA A 150 45.70 46.28 -9.35
N VAL A 151 46.88 45.69 -9.63
CA VAL A 151 46.97 44.30 -10.11
C VAL A 151 46.46 43.36 -9.03
N ALA A 152 46.87 43.50 -7.78
CA ALA A 152 46.36 42.72 -6.64
C ALA A 152 44.83 42.86 -6.49
N SER A 153 44.32 44.08 -6.58
CA SER A 153 42.87 44.36 -6.54
C SER A 153 42.10 43.64 -7.65
N ARG A 154 42.64 43.61 -8.89
CA ARG A 154 42.06 42.84 -10.01
C ARG A 154 42.08 41.34 -9.71
N GLN A 155 43.14 40.80 -9.14
CA GLN A 155 43.22 39.37 -8.77
C GLN A 155 42.18 39.01 -7.70
N VAL A 156 41.99 39.87 -6.72
CA VAL A 156 40.94 39.67 -5.69
C VAL A 156 39.54 39.70 -6.36
N ALA A 157 39.27 40.62 -7.26
CA ALA A 157 38.02 40.68 -7.97
C ALA A 157 37.79 39.45 -8.86
N ALA A 158 38.84 38.91 -9.49
CA ALA A 158 38.76 37.66 -10.26
C ALA A 158 38.42 36.45 -9.35
N ALA A 159 39.04 36.34 -8.19
CA ALA A 159 38.78 35.31 -7.22
C ALA A 159 37.30 35.39 -6.71
N ASN A 160 36.80 36.59 -6.43
CA ASN A 160 35.42 36.82 -6.02
C ASN A 160 34.41 36.40 -7.11
N LEU A 161 34.72 36.67 -8.39
CA LEU A 161 33.90 36.20 -9.51
C LEU A 161 33.88 34.67 -9.59
N ASP A 162 35.05 34.03 -9.41
CA ASP A 162 35.08 32.54 -9.39
C ASP A 162 34.23 31.94 -8.28
N VAL A 163 34.31 32.50 -7.07
CA VAL A 163 33.44 32.11 -5.95
C VAL A 163 31.96 32.26 -6.31
N ALA A 164 31.57 33.41 -6.89
CA ALA A 164 30.17 33.64 -7.28
C ALA A 164 29.71 32.65 -8.37
N ARG A 165 30.57 32.33 -9.35
CA ARG A 165 30.27 31.33 -10.38
C ARG A 165 30.13 29.93 -9.81
N LYS A 166 31.00 29.53 -8.88
CA LYS A 166 30.93 28.24 -8.21
C LYS A 166 29.68 28.12 -7.37
N GLN A 167 29.23 29.17 -6.71
CA GLN A 167 27.98 29.19 -5.98
C GLN A 167 26.77 29.02 -6.92
N LEU A 168 26.76 29.70 -8.10
CA LEU A 168 25.72 29.50 -9.12
C LEU A 168 25.72 28.07 -9.66
N GLU A 169 26.91 27.53 -9.97
CA GLU A 169 27.08 26.17 -10.47
C GLU A 169 26.51 25.15 -9.46
N LEU A 170 26.78 25.31 -8.15
CA LEU A 170 26.25 24.46 -7.09
C LEU A 170 24.72 24.50 -7.04
N LEU A 171 24.12 25.69 -7.17
CA LEU A 171 22.66 25.82 -7.19
C LEU A 171 22.05 25.20 -8.46
N LEU A 172 22.71 25.34 -9.62
CA LEU A 172 22.25 24.75 -10.87
C LEU A 172 22.38 23.22 -10.88
N ALA A 173 23.36 22.67 -10.17
CA ALA A 173 23.51 21.22 -10.01
C ALA A 173 22.35 20.63 -9.20
N GLY A 174 21.71 21.43 -8.35
CA GLY A 174 20.55 20.99 -7.56
C GLY A 174 20.90 20.06 -6.40
N SER A 175 19.92 19.27 -6.00
CA SER A 175 20.11 18.27 -4.94
C SER A 175 20.92 17.08 -5.45
N ARG A 176 21.68 16.45 -4.56
CA ARG A 176 22.40 15.22 -4.90
C ARG A 176 21.44 14.07 -5.17
N GLU A 177 21.81 13.17 -6.06
CA GLU A 177 20.98 12.00 -6.39
C GLU A 177 20.69 11.14 -5.15
N GLU A 178 21.69 11.02 -4.22
CA GLU A 178 21.53 10.27 -3.00
C GLU A 178 20.49 10.89 -2.06
N ASP A 179 20.47 12.24 -1.96
CA ASP A 179 19.49 12.94 -1.13
C ASP A 179 18.06 12.75 -1.68
N VAL A 180 17.91 12.78 -3.02
CA VAL A 180 16.65 12.51 -3.71
C VAL A 180 16.22 11.07 -3.49
N ALA A 181 17.14 10.11 -3.63
CA ALA A 181 16.87 8.69 -3.41
C ALA A 181 16.47 8.41 -1.94
N GLN A 182 17.15 9.03 -0.97
CA GLN A 182 16.82 8.93 0.45
C GLN A 182 15.41 9.49 0.74
N ALA A 183 15.10 10.66 0.23
CA ALA A 183 13.78 11.27 0.43
C ALA A 183 12.65 10.43 -0.23
N LEU A 184 12.92 9.85 -1.41
CA LEU A 184 12.01 8.91 -2.07
C LEU A 184 11.78 7.65 -1.24
N ALA A 185 12.85 7.08 -0.67
CA ALA A 185 12.74 5.89 0.19
C ALA A 185 11.88 6.18 1.44
N GLN A 186 12.07 7.33 2.07
CA GLN A 186 11.24 7.77 3.21
C GLN A 186 9.77 7.93 2.81
N TYR A 187 9.48 8.53 1.65
CA TYR A 187 8.12 8.63 1.13
C TYR A 187 7.50 7.25 0.88
N ASN A 188 8.23 6.33 0.24
CA ASN A 188 7.76 4.98 -0.02
C ASN A 188 7.48 4.20 1.26
N GLN A 189 8.32 4.36 2.29
CA GLN A 189 8.12 3.77 3.62
C GLN A 189 6.81 4.28 4.26
N ALA A 190 6.61 5.60 4.26
CA ALA A 190 5.40 6.21 4.82
C ALA A 190 4.14 5.77 4.05
N LYS A 191 4.21 5.69 2.71
CA LYS A 191 3.14 5.19 1.84
C LYS A 191 2.81 3.73 2.13
N ALA A 192 3.81 2.88 2.34
CA ALA A 192 3.59 1.48 2.71
C ALA A 192 2.89 1.36 4.07
N SER A 193 3.28 2.17 5.06
CA SER A 193 2.61 2.25 6.35
C SER A 193 1.14 2.66 6.21
N LEU A 194 0.84 3.68 5.39
CA LEU A 194 -0.54 4.08 5.08
C LEU A 194 -1.35 2.93 4.50
N THR A 195 -0.78 2.23 3.50
CA THR A 195 -1.45 1.08 2.87
C THR A 195 -1.82 -0.01 3.88
N ILE A 196 -0.95 -0.30 4.85
CA ILE A 196 -1.23 -1.25 5.93
C ILE A 196 -2.40 -0.76 6.79
N ARG A 197 -2.44 0.53 7.17
CA ARG A 197 -3.54 1.09 7.97
C ARG A 197 -4.87 1.09 7.22
N GLU A 198 -4.85 1.40 5.93
CA GLU A 198 -6.03 1.33 5.06
C GLU A 198 -6.52 -0.11 4.86
N GLN A 199 -5.60 -1.09 4.80
CA GLN A 199 -5.96 -2.50 4.76
C GLN A 199 -6.60 -2.95 6.07
N ASN A 200 -6.04 -2.59 7.22
CA ASN A 200 -6.65 -2.87 8.52
C ASN A 200 -8.08 -2.32 8.62
N LEU A 201 -8.33 -1.13 8.05
CA LEU A 201 -9.67 -0.55 8.02
C LEU A 201 -10.64 -1.39 7.15
N LYS A 202 -10.16 -1.99 6.05
CA LYS A 202 -10.96 -2.92 5.23
C LYS A 202 -11.22 -4.23 5.95
N ASP A 203 -10.21 -4.74 6.65
CA ASP A 203 -10.28 -6.00 7.40
C ASP A 203 -11.16 -5.90 8.66
N ALA A 204 -11.64 -4.69 8.99
CA ALA A 204 -12.64 -4.46 10.05
C ALA A 204 -14.04 -4.95 9.68
N VAL A 205 -14.26 -5.42 8.46
CA VAL A 205 -15.53 -6.00 8.00
C VAL A 205 -15.30 -7.46 7.64
N LEU A 206 -16.03 -8.35 8.30
CA LEU A 206 -15.99 -9.79 8.01
C LEU A 206 -17.02 -10.12 6.94
N TYR A 207 -16.60 -10.81 5.92
CA TYR A 207 -17.46 -11.26 4.83
C TYR A 207 -17.51 -12.79 4.73
N ALA A 208 -18.65 -13.31 4.28
CA ALA A 208 -18.78 -14.73 3.96
C ALA A 208 -17.81 -15.08 2.80
N PRO A 209 -17.07 -16.21 2.90
CA PRO A 209 -16.14 -16.62 1.86
C PRO A 209 -16.89 -16.93 0.56
N GLY A 210 -16.27 -16.61 -0.56
CA GLY A 210 -16.72 -17.05 -1.87
C GLY A 210 -16.65 -18.58 -1.99
N LYS A 211 -17.37 -19.18 -2.93
CA LYS A 211 -17.16 -20.60 -3.28
C LYS A 211 -15.67 -20.79 -3.54
N ALA A 212 -15.02 -21.64 -2.74
CA ALA A 212 -13.67 -22.05 -3.04
C ALA A 212 -13.70 -22.65 -4.47
N SER A 213 -13.06 -21.97 -5.41
CA SER A 213 -12.78 -22.59 -6.71
C SER A 213 -11.85 -23.77 -6.46
N ASN A 214 -12.35 -24.95 -6.81
CA ASN A 214 -11.51 -26.16 -6.87
C ASN A 214 -10.33 -25.93 -7.80
#